data_42631eb95ef38c3488356483bc0fa358
#
_entry.id   42631eb95ef38c3488356483bc0fa358
#
_cell.length_a   1.000
_cell.length_b   1.000
_cell.length_c   1.000
_cell.angle_alpha   90.00
_cell.angle_beta   90.00
_cell.angle_gamma   90.00
#
_symmetry.space_group_name_H-M   'P 1'
#
loop_
_entity.id
_entity.type
_entity.pdbx_description
1 polymer ?
#
loop_
_entity_poly.entity_id
_entity_poly.type
_entity_poly.pdbx_seq_one_letter_code
_entity_poly.pdbx_strand_id
1 'polypeptide(L)'
;KGMEKAATDLRSDVRLITLYDRKDQDQQVELTTREIRDGAGAVVIEPAEEKAAVMALESLNPGCPVIFVSASSPSDFVTDSILIDYFEAGRILGEKAAEKNLPGEKVCLFAQGMAYNGVQDAYEGVCSVLNDQGISYELYVDKEGKAFRKVIENTVYPGTGPVEVVALDVQSLDRTASILNQS
;
A
#
# COMPACT_ATOMS: atom_id res chain seq x y z
N LYS A 1 6.47 12.76 10.48
CA LYS A 1 7.86 13.32 10.39
C LYS A 1 8.06 14.23 9.18
N GLY A 2 7.73 13.82 7.93
CA GLY A 2 7.91 14.67 6.73
C GLY A 2 7.05 15.92 6.75
N MET A 3 5.75 15.78 7.01
CA MET A 3 4.82 16.91 7.11
C MET A 3 5.14 17.85 8.27
N GLU A 4 5.51 17.33 9.42
CA GLU A 4 5.93 18.16 10.58
C GLU A 4 7.19 18.98 10.28
N LYS A 5 8.14 18.37 9.56
CA LYS A 5 9.33 19.08 9.11
C LYS A 5 8.97 20.19 8.12
N ALA A 6 8.16 19.88 7.11
CA ALA A 6 7.69 20.87 6.15
C ALA A 6 6.92 22.00 6.82
N ALA A 7 6.05 21.70 7.80
CA ALA A 7 5.34 22.68 8.58
C ALA A 7 6.30 23.64 9.32
N THR A 8 7.34 23.09 9.93
CA THR A 8 8.37 23.89 10.62
C THR A 8 9.14 24.77 9.64
N ASP A 9 9.59 24.21 8.52
CA ASP A 9 10.37 24.90 7.50
C ASP A 9 9.57 26.03 6.83
N LEU A 10 8.26 25.80 6.62
CA LEU A 10 7.34 26.75 5.96
C LEU A 10 6.61 27.67 6.97
N ARG A 11 6.85 27.52 8.26
CA ARG A 11 6.15 28.24 9.35
C ARG A 11 4.63 28.12 9.24
N SER A 12 4.17 26.94 8.90
CA SER A 12 2.74 26.60 8.77
C SER A 12 2.30 25.76 9.96
N ASP A 13 1.04 25.90 10.33
CA ASP A 13 0.44 25.03 11.35
C ASP A 13 -0.17 23.81 10.68
N VAL A 14 0.21 22.60 11.13
CA VAL A 14 -0.27 21.34 10.59
C VAL A 14 -0.89 20.50 11.69
N ARG A 15 -2.14 20.12 11.49
CA ARG A 15 -2.88 19.22 12.36
C ARG A 15 -2.98 17.84 11.71
N LEU A 16 -2.36 16.84 12.32
CA LEU A 16 -2.46 15.45 11.89
C LEU A 16 -3.65 14.78 12.57
N ILE A 17 -4.57 14.25 11.77
CA ILE A 17 -5.76 13.54 12.26
C ILE A 17 -5.67 12.11 11.76
N THR A 18 -5.79 11.16 12.68
CA THR A 18 -5.76 9.73 12.37
C THR A 18 -7.14 9.13 12.64
N LEU A 19 -7.64 8.35 11.71
CA LEU A 19 -8.88 7.59 11.89
C LEU A 19 -8.69 6.48 12.93
N TYR A 20 -9.72 6.20 13.70
CA TYR A 20 -9.72 5.07 14.62
C TYR A 20 -9.68 3.74 13.85
N ASP A 21 -10.52 3.60 12.82
CA ASP A 21 -10.43 2.57 11.80
C ASP A 21 -10.01 3.23 10.48
N ARG A 22 -8.90 2.76 9.89
CA ARG A 22 -8.38 3.29 8.62
C ARG A 22 -9.35 3.14 7.44
N LYS A 23 -10.38 2.30 7.57
CA LYS A 23 -11.40 2.06 6.55
C LYS A 23 -12.71 2.79 6.81
N ASP A 24 -12.79 3.58 7.88
CA ASP A 24 -13.98 4.34 8.22
C ASP A 24 -14.05 5.62 7.37
N GLN A 25 -14.64 5.46 6.17
CA GLN A 25 -14.84 6.55 5.23
C GLN A 25 -15.81 7.61 5.77
N ASP A 26 -16.84 7.21 6.50
CA ASP A 26 -17.83 8.14 7.06
C ASP A 26 -17.16 9.04 8.10
N GLN A 27 -16.36 8.48 9.00
CA GLN A 27 -15.56 9.24 9.95
C GLN A 27 -14.59 10.18 9.23
N GLN A 28 -13.95 9.74 8.15
CA GLN A 28 -13.04 10.59 7.38
C GLN A 28 -13.76 11.80 6.80
N VAL A 29 -14.94 11.59 6.20
CA VAL A 29 -15.77 12.67 5.63
C VAL A 29 -16.18 13.67 6.72
N GLU A 30 -16.62 13.18 7.88
CA GLU A 30 -17.00 14.05 9.01
C GLU A 30 -15.83 14.91 9.47
N LEU A 31 -14.66 14.29 9.70
CA LEU A 31 -13.45 15.00 10.14
C LEU A 31 -12.98 16.01 9.09
N THR A 32 -12.93 15.63 7.83
CA THR A 32 -12.56 16.53 6.72
C THR A 32 -13.50 17.72 6.64
N THR A 33 -14.80 17.47 6.71
CA THR A 33 -15.84 18.51 6.67
C THR A 33 -15.65 19.49 7.84
N ARG A 34 -15.37 18.99 9.02
CA ARG A 34 -15.14 19.81 10.21
C ARG A 34 -13.92 20.72 10.02
N GLU A 35 -12.78 20.16 9.64
CA GLU A 35 -11.55 20.93 9.48
C GLU A 35 -11.68 22.03 8.40
N ILE A 36 -12.36 21.73 7.27
CA ILE A 36 -12.63 22.73 6.23
C ILE A 36 -13.53 23.85 6.78
N ARG A 37 -14.58 23.53 7.51
CA ARG A 37 -15.47 24.52 8.12
C ARG A 37 -14.79 25.35 9.20
N ASP A 38 -13.84 24.77 9.90
CA ASP A 38 -13.03 25.44 10.93
C ASP A 38 -11.93 26.32 10.31
N GLY A 39 -11.85 26.39 8.97
CA GLY A 39 -10.98 27.32 8.25
C GLY A 39 -9.62 26.75 7.86
N ALA A 40 -9.52 25.45 7.66
CA ALA A 40 -8.30 24.86 7.10
C ALA A 40 -7.95 25.52 5.77
N GLY A 41 -6.72 26.00 5.63
CA GLY A 41 -6.22 26.62 4.41
C GLY A 41 -5.90 25.61 3.29
N ALA A 42 -5.70 24.35 3.63
CA ALA A 42 -5.58 23.20 2.73
C ALA A 42 -5.85 21.91 3.50
N VAL A 43 -6.25 20.86 2.80
CA VAL A 43 -6.44 19.52 3.38
C VAL A 43 -5.64 18.50 2.58
N VAL A 44 -4.92 17.63 3.29
CA VAL A 44 -4.21 16.50 2.71
C VAL A 44 -4.87 15.22 3.21
N ILE A 45 -5.34 14.38 2.30
CA ILE A 45 -6.14 13.20 2.62
C ILE A 45 -5.51 11.95 1.99
N GLU A 46 -5.29 10.91 2.79
CA GLU A 46 -5.17 9.55 2.29
C GLU A 46 -6.58 8.94 2.35
N PRO A 47 -7.31 8.84 1.22
CA PRO A 47 -8.71 8.45 1.26
C PRO A 47 -8.87 6.99 1.71
N ALA A 48 -9.80 6.74 2.63
CA ALA A 48 -10.16 5.39 3.05
C ALA A 48 -10.83 4.63 1.91
N GLU A 49 -11.69 5.33 1.16
CA GLU A 49 -12.33 4.87 -0.09
C GLU A 49 -12.36 6.04 -1.08
N GLU A 50 -11.61 5.91 -2.17
CA GLU A 50 -11.36 7.01 -3.12
C GLU A 50 -12.64 7.61 -3.71
N LYS A 51 -13.53 6.75 -4.25
CA LYS A 51 -14.77 7.22 -4.86
C LYS A 51 -15.68 7.93 -3.88
N ALA A 52 -15.82 7.40 -2.69
CA ALA A 52 -16.65 8.00 -1.65
C ALA A 52 -16.05 9.33 -1.15
N ALA A 53 -14.72 9.41 -1.04
CA ALA A 53 -14.04 10.67 -0.72
C ALA A 53 -14.30 11.76 -1.77
N VAL A 54 -14.21 11.42 -3.05
CA VAL A 54 -14.52 12.35 -4.16
C VAL A 54 -15.96 12.83 -4.10
N MET A 55 -16.93 11.92 -3.97
CA MET A 55 -18.35 12.26 -3.85
C MET A 55 -18.64 13.19 -2.66
N ALA A 56 -17.98 12.95 -1.54
CA ALA A 56 -18.10 13.80 -0.37
C ALA A 56 -17.53 15.21 -0.61
N LEU A 57 -16.38 15.32 -1.27
CA LEU A 57 -15.78 16.60 -1.64
C LEU A 57 -16.65 17.37 -2.65
N GLU A 58 -17.24 16.69 -3.63
CA GLU A 58 -18.21 17.28 -4.56
C GLU A 58 -19.40 17.90 -3.82
N SER A 59 -19.94 17.18 -2.82
CA SER A 59 -21.06 17.66 -2.02
C SER A 59 -20.65 18.81 -1.08
N LEU A 60 -19.43 18.77 -0.56
CA LEU A 60 -18.90 19.76 0.37
C LEU A 60 -18.49 21.05 -0.33
N ASN A 61 -18.06 20.96 -1.60
CA ASN A 61 -17.52 22.06 -2.38
C ASN A 61 -16.46 22.87 -1.59
N PRO A 62 -15.32 22.26 -1.24
CA PRO A 62 -14.32 22.87 -0.37
C PRO A 62 -13.76 24.16 -0.99
N GLY A 63 -13.70 25.21 -0.20
CA GLY A 63 -13.12 26.51 -0.61
C GLY A 63 -11.59 26.55 -0.47
N CYS A 64 -10.93 25.43 -0.22
CA CYS A 64 -9.49 25.32 -0.05
C CYS A 64 -8.92 24.15 -0.89
N PRO A 65 -7.62 24.18 -1.22
CA PRO A 65 -6.96 23.07 -1.91
C PRO A 65 -7.10 21.74 -1.16
N VAL A 66 -7.40 20.67 -1.90
CA VAL A 66 -7.43 19.31 -1.39
C VAL A 66 -6.40 18.50 -2.15
N ILE A 67 -5.50 17.83 -1.44
CA ILE A 67 -4.45 17.00 -1.99
C ILE A 67 -4.68 15.55 -1.55
N PHE A 68 -4.71 14.63 -2.50
CA PHE A 68 -4.75 13.20 -2.19
C PHE A 68 -3.34 12.63 -2.04
N VAL A 69 -3.19 11.68 -1.14
CA VAL A 69 -1.97 10.88 -0.96
C VAL A 69 -2.32 9.42 -1.19
N SER A 70 -1.48 8.72 -1.91
CA SER A 70 -1.65 7.29 -2.26
C SER A 70 -2.91 6.98 -3.08
N ALA A 71 -3.57 7.99 -3.64
CA ALA A 71 -4.74 7.86 -4.48
C ALA A 71 -4.73 8.92 -5.56
N SER A 72 -5.33 8.62 -6.72
CA SER A 72 -5.46 9.54 -7.84
C SER A 72 -6.85 9.43 -8.42
N SER A 73 -7.65 10.44 -8.21
CA SER A 73 -8.98 10.50 -8.82
C SER A 73 -9.13 11.78 -9.62
N PRO A 74 -9.48 11.70 -10.91
CA PRO A 74 -9.80 12.87 -11.70
C PRO A 74 -11.05 13.53 -11.12
N SER A 75 -10.87 14.68 -10.50
CA SER A 75 -11.97 15.47 -9.92
C SER A 75 -11.55 16.93 -9.83
N ASP A 76 -12.47 17.84 -10.14
CA ASP A 76 -12.25 19.29 -10.01
C ASP A 76 -12.05 19.73 -8.55
N PHE A 77 -12.40 18.86 -7.60
CA PHE A 77 -12.28 19.10 -6.16
C PHE A 77 -10.98 18.58 -5.56
N VAL A 78 -10.20 17.79 -6.31
CA VAL A 78 -8.86 17.34 -5.92
C VAL A 78 -7.84 18.18 -6.68
N THR A 79 -7.16 19.05 -5.95
CA THR A 79 -6.20 20.00 -6.52
C THR A 79 -4.96 19.31 -7.06
N ASP A 80 -4.49 18.29 -6.37
CA ASP A 80 -3.29 17.51 -6.74
C ASP A 80 -3.28 16.15 -6.05
N SER A 81 -2.42 15.25 -6.53
CA SER A 81 -2.25 13.90 -5.96
C SER A 81 -0.77 13.55 -5.82
N ILE A 82 -0.41 13.04 -4.66
CA ILE A 82 0.92 12.50 -4.39
C ILE A 82 0.82 10.98 -4.46
N LEU A 83 1.37 10.39 -5.51
CA LEU A 83 1.30 8.96 -5.76
C LEU A 83 2.60 8.26 -5.41
N ILE A 84 2.47 7.01 -4.99
CA ILE A 84 3.58 6.07 -4.95
C ILE A 84 3.53 5.29 -6.26
N ASP A 85 4.65 5.23 -6.96
CA ASP A 85 4.78 4.34 -8.12
C ASP A 85 4.93 2.89 -7.63
N TYR A 86 3.78 2.25 -7.42
CA TYR A 86 3.74 0.86 -6.94
C TYR A 86 4.26 -0.13 -7.97
N PHE A 87 4.13 0.17 -9.27
CA PHE A 87 4.71 -0.68 -10.31
C PHE A 87 6.23 -0.65 -10.24
N GLU A 88 6.83 0.53 -10.14
CA GLU A 88 8.29 0.66 -10.00
C GLU A 88 8.79 0.08 -8.67
N ALA A 89 8.05 0.26 -7.59
CA ALA A 89 8.35 -0.41 -6.31
C ALA A 89 8.34 -1.94 -6.46
N GLY A 90 7.35 -2.48 -7.18
CA GLY A 90 7.27 -3.89 -7.53
C GLY A 90 8.44 -4.35 -8.40
N ARG A 91 8.84 -3.55 -9.39
CA ARG A 91 10.02 -3.83 -10.22
C ARG A 91 11.28 -3.98 -9.36
N ILE A 92 11.51 -3.04 -8.44
CA ILE A 92 12.65 -3.10 -7.51
C ILE A 92 12.61 -4.35 -6.64
N LEU A 93 11.42 -4.73 -6.15
CA LEU A 93 11.26 -5.99 -5.40
C LEU A 93 11.57 -7.21 -6.26
N GLY A 94 11.10 -7.25 -7.52
CA GLY A 94 11.38 -8.31 -8.48
C GLY A 94 12.87 -8.42 -8.79
N GLU A 95 13.58 -7.30 -8.96
CA GLU A 95 15.03 -7.26 -9.15
C GLU A 95 15.77 -7.85 -7.95
N LYS A 96 15.34 -7.50 -6.74
CA LYS A 96 15.95 -8.04 -5.51
C LYS A 96 15.68 -9.54 -5.33
N ALA A 97 14.48 -10.00 -5.69
CA ALA A 97 14.18 -11.41 -5.72
C ALA A 97 15.04 -12.15 -6.75
N ALA A 98 15.14 -11.63 -7.95
CA ALA A 98 15.94 -12.22 -9.02
C ALA A 98 17.44 -12.28 -8.69
N GLU A 99 17.99 -11.25 -8.02
CA GLU A 99 19.39 -11.25 -7.57
C GLU A 99 19.71 -12.39 -6.58
N LYS A 100 18.72 -12.83 -5.80
CA LYS A 100 18.89 -13.86 -4.76
C LYS A 100 18.44 -15.24 -5.18
N ASN A 101 17.62 -15.32 -6.22
CA ASN A 101 17.03 -16.57 -6.67
C ASN A 101 18.10 -17.55 -7.16
N LEU A 102 18.05 -18.78 -6.70
CA LEU A 102 18.93 -19.85 -7.17
C LEU A 102 18.29 -20.59 -8.36
N PRO A 103 19.10 -21.12 -9.28
CA PRO A 103 18.59 -21.82 -10.45
C PRO A 103 17.62 -22.95 -10.09
N GLY A 104 16.41 -22.90 -10.65
CA GLY A 104 15.36 -23.89 -10.41
C GLY A 104 14.47 -23.64 -9.19
N GLU A 105 14.70 -22.57 -8.46
CA GLU A 105 13.84 -22.16 -7.36
C GLU A 105 12.63 -21.36 -7.85
N LYS A 106 11.56 -21.43 -7.06
CA LYS A 106 10.32 -20.69 -7.30
C LYS A 106 10.20 -19.53 -6.30
N VAL A 107 9.85 -18.37 -6.79
CA VAL A 107 9.51 -17.21 -5.94
C VAL A 107 8.05 -17.30 -5.52
N CYS A 108 7.77 -17.19 -4.23
CA CYS A 108 6.42 -17.14 -3.67
C CYS A 108 6.03 -15.69 -3.40
N LEU A 109 4.99 -15.21 -4.09
CA LEU A 109 4.46 -13.87 -3.91
C LEU A 109 3.27 -13.93 -2.94
N PHE A 110 3.33 -13.16 -1.88
CA PHE A 110 2.27 -13.14 -0.86
C PHE A 110 1.55 -11.79 -0.84
N ALA A 111 0.22 -11.85 -0.90
CA ALA A 111 -0.64 -10.68 -0.78
C ALA A 111 -1.83 -10.98 0.13
N GLN A 112 -2.23 -10.02 0.95
CA GLN A 112 -3.45 -10.13 1.74
C GLN A 112 -4.71 -9.98 0.88
N GLY A 113 -4.64 -9.19 -0.19
CA GLY A 113 -5.71 -9.01 -1.16
C GLY A 113 -5.26 -8.10 -2.31
N MET A 114 -5.64 -8.46 -3.54
CA MET A 114 -5.23 -7.72 -4.75
C MET A 114 -5.99 -6.39 -4.92
N ALA A 115 -7.14 -6.23 -4.26
CA ALA A 115 -7.96 -5.02 -4.35
C ALA A 115 -7.44 -3.85 -3.49
N TYR A 116 -6.40 -4.05 -2.70
CA TYR A 116 -5.78 -2.95 -1.95
C TYR A 116 -4.97 -2.07 -2.87
N ASN A 117 -4.98 -0.75 -2.56
CA ASN A 117 -4.26 0.25 -3.38
C ASN A 117 -2.81 -0.15 -3.60
N GLY A 118 -2.42 -0.18 -4.87
CA GLY A 118 -1.06 -0.45 -5.30
C GLY A 118 -0.58 -1.90 -5.27
N VAL A 119 -1.33 -2.85 -4.66
CA VAL A 119 -0.90 -4.27 -4.61
C VAL A 119 -0.90 -4.90 -5.99
N GLN A 120 -1.90 -4.60 -6.82
CA GLN A 120 -1.96 -5.07 -8.19
C GLN A 120 -0.79 -4.54 -9.02
N ASP A 121 -0.51 -3.23 -8.92
CA ASP A 121 0.58 -2.60 -9.66
C ASP A 121 1.95 -3.15 -9.20
N ALA A 122 2.15 -3.32 -7.89
CA ALA A 122 3.35 -3.92 -7.34
C ALA A 122 3.53 -5.37 -7.82
N TYR A 123 2.46 -6.15 -7.85
CA TYR A 123 2.47 -7.50 -8.41
C TYR A 123 2.90 -7.50 -9.88
N GLU A 124 2.30 -6.64 -10.71
CA GLU A 124 2.64 -6.52 -12.12
C GLU A 124 4.10 -6.11 -12.32
N GLY A 125 4.59 -5.19 -11.49
CA GLY A 125 6.00 -4.80 -11.48
C GLY A 125 6.95 -5.96 -11.15
N VAL A 126 6.66 -6.74 -10.10
CA VAL A 126 7.45 -7.95 -9.76
C VAL A 126 7.42 -8.94 -10.91
N CYS A 127 6.22 -9.25 -11.43
CA CYS A 127 6.05 -10.22 -12.49
C CYS A 127 6.78 -9.83 -13.77
N SER A 128 6.84 -8.54 -14.11
CA SER A 128 7.57 -8.08 -15.30
C SER A 128 9.04 -8.51 -15.24
N VAL A 129 9.70 -8.32 -14.10
CA VAL A 129 11.11 -8.69 -13.91
C VAL A 129 11.31 -10.20 -13.89
N LEU A 130 10.48 -10.93 -13.13
CA LEU A 130 10.63 -12.39 -13.02
C LEU A 130 10.39 -13.08 -14.37
N ASN A 131 9.42 -12.61 -15.17
CA ASN A 131 9.17 -13.12 -16.51
C ASN A 131 10.34 -12.84 -17.46
N ASP A 132 10.89 -11.62 -17.44
CA ASP A 132 12.03 -11.25 -18.29
C ASP A 132 13.27 -12.10 -18.00
N GLN A 133 13.42 -12.56 -16.75
CA GLN A 133 14.52 -13.42 -16.33
C GLN A 133 14.20 -14.92 -16.35
N GLY A 134 12.98 -15.30 -16.75
CA GLY A 134 12.57 -16.71 -16.82
C GLY A 134 12.45 -17.39 -15.44
N ILE A 135 12.24 -16.63 -14.38
CA ILE A 135 12.10 -17.11 -13.01
C ILE A 135 10.65 -17.50 -12.75
N SER A 136 10.43 -18.73 -12.28
CA SER A 136 9.10 -19.22 -11.91
C SER A 136 8.62 -18.57 -10.62
N TYR A 137 7.35 -18.21 -10.59
CA TYR A 137 6.72 -17.65 -9.37
C TYR A 137 5.29 -18.17 -9.20
N GLU A 138 4.78 -18.02 -7.98
CA GLU A 138 3.39 -18.36 -7.63
C GLU A 138 2.83 -17.33 -6.66
N LEU A 139 1.61 -16.85 -6.96
CA LEU A 139 0.90 -15.87 -6.12
C LEU A 139 -0.02 -16.58 -5.13
N TYR A 140 0.08 -16.21 -3.87
CA TYR A 140 -0.80 -16.64 -2.79
C TYR A 140 -1.52 -15.43 -2.21
N VAL A 141 -2.84 -15.40 -2.37
CA VAL A 141 -3.70 -14.34 -1.83
C VAL A 141 -4.49 -14.89 -0.66
N ASP A 142 -4.20 -14.41 0.53
CA ASP A 142 -4.88 -14.91 1.73
C ASP A 142 -4.95 -13.85 2.84
N LYS A 143 -6.15 -13.38 3.09
CA LYS A 143 -6.44 -12.39 4.13
C LYS A 143 -6.06 -12.88 5.54
N GLU A 144 -6.16 -14.17 5.81
CA GLU A 144 -5.87 -14.77 7.11
C GLU A 144 -4.42 -15.30 7.22
N GLY A 145 -3.70 -15.40 6.12
CA GLY A 145 -2.31 -15.88 6.08
C GLY A 145 -2.14 -17.39 6.30
N LYS A 146 -3.21 -18.18 6.22
CA LYS A 146 -3.13 -19.66 6.35
C LYS A 146 -2.38 -20.28 5.19
N ALA A 147 -2.57 -19.76 3.97
CA ALA A 147 -1.86 -20.21 2.78
C ALA A 147 -0.36 -19.91 2.93
N PHE A 148 0.01 -18.74 3.45
CA PHE A 148 1.42 -18.37 3.69
C PHE A 148 2.09 -19.32 4.65
N ARG A 149 1.42 -19.62 5.78
CA ARG A 149 1.93 -20.61 6.75
C ARG A 149 2.14 -21.97 6.09
N LYS A 150 1.17 -22.46 5.33
CA LYS A 150 1.28 -23.76 4.65
C LYS A 150 2.44 -23.80 3.65
N VAL A 151 2.67 -22.73 2.90
CA VAL A 151 3.80 -22.63 1.96
C VAL A 151 5.11 -22.64 2.73
N ILE A 152 5.25 -21.83 3.77
CA ILE A 152 6.48 -21.75 4.57
C ILE A 152 6.78 -23.09 5.25
N GLU A 153 5.77 -23.69 5.91
CA GLU A 153 5.94 -24.98 6.60
C GLU A 153 6.29 -26.13 5.65
N ASN A 154 5.73 -26.14 4.44
CA ASN A 154 5.98 -27.23 3.49
C ASN A 154 7.30 -27.10 2.70
N THR A 155 7.85 -25.90 2.61
CA THR A 155 9.00 -25.62 1.75
C THR A 155 10.24 -25.22 2.52
N VAL A 156 10.11 -24.46 3.60
CA VAL A 156 11.26 -23.99 4.40
C VAL A 156 11.70 -25.06 5.39
N TYR A 157 10.76 -25.74 6.07
CA TYR A 157 11.09 -26.68 7.16
C TYR A 157 11.55 -28.06 6.73
N PRO A 158 11.07 -28.69 5.64
CA PRO A 158 11.58 -29.98 5.22
C PRO A 158 12.96 -29.94 4.56
N GLY A 159 13.52 -28.74 4.35
CA GLY A 159 14.81 -28.60 3.67
C GLY A 159 14.78 -28.99 2.20
N THR A 160 13.61 -28.92 1.56
CA THR A 160 13.45 -29.26 0.13
C THR A 160 13.95 -28.15 -0.82
N GLY A 161 14.61 -27.15 -0.30
CA GLY A 161 15.22 -26.04 -1.03
C GLY A 161 14.84 -24.69 -0.42
N PRO A 162 15.64 -23.66 -0.62
CA PRO A 162 15.29 -22.32 -0.22
C PRO A 162 14.07 -21.88 -1.02
N VAL A 163 13.13 -21.23 -0.34
CA VAL A 163 11.98 -20.57 -0.95
C VAL A 163 12.16 -19.09 -0.74
N GLU A 164 12.21 -18.36 -1.83
CA GLU A 164 12.18 -16.91 -1.75
C GLU A 164 10.74 -16.42 -1.64
N VAL A 165 10.49 -15.57 -0.67
CA VAL A 165 9.17 -14.99 -0.43
C VAL A 165 9.23 -13.48 -0.63
N VAL A 166 8.35 -12.97 -1.47
CA VAL A 166 8.12 -11.55 -1.68
C VAL A 166 6.73 -11.17 -1.14
N ALA A 167 6.69 -10.32 -0.15
CA ALA A 167 5.45 -9.76 0.37
C ALA A 167 5.08 -8.50 -0.41
N LEU A 168 3.88 -8.47 -0.98
CA LEU A 168 3.39 -7.36 -1.82
C LEU A 168 2.71 -6.24 -1.02
N ASP A 169 2.43 -6.47 0.25
CA ASP A 169 1.84 -5.49 1.17
C ASP A 169 2.38 -5.67 2.59
N VAL A 170 2.22 -4.63 3.41
CA VAL A 170 2.73 -4.60 4.80
C VAL A 170 2.13 -5.70 5.64
N GLN A 171 0.86 -6.03 5.45
CA GLN A 171 0.17 -7.04 6.25
C GLN A 171 0.68 -8.45 5.91
N SER A 172 0.93 -8.75 4.63
CA SER A 172 1.54 -10.02 4.24
C SER A 172 2.99 -10.12 4.72
N LEU A 173 3.74 -9.01 4.75
CA LEU A 173 5.07 -8.96 5.34
C LEU A 173 5.06 -9.27 6.84
N ASP A 174 4.21 -8.60 7.60
CA ASP A 174 4.08 -8.80 9.06
C ASP A 174 3.67 -10.25 9.39
N ARG A 175 2.74 -10.82 8.63
CA ARG A 175 2.33 -12.22 8.80
C ARG A 175 3.45 -13.19 8.49
N THR A 176 4.17 -12.99 7.40
CA THR A 176 5.31 -13.83 7.02
C THR A 176 6.40 -13.78 8.07
N ALA A 177 6.76 -12.60 8.54
CA ALA A 177 7.73 -12.40 9.61
C ALA A 177 7.27 -13.07 10.92
N SER A 178 5.98 -12.97 11.25
CA SER A 178 5.40 -13.62 12.43
C SER A 178 5.47 -15.15 12.34
N ILE A 179 5.22 -15.74 11.17
CA ILE A 179 5.32 -17.19 10.96
C ILE A 179 6.77 -17.65 11.12
N LEU A 180 7.70 -16.94 10.51
CA LEU A 180 9.13 -17.28 10.58
C LEU A 180 9.71 -17.16 12.00
N ASN A 181 9.24 -16.19 12.79
CA ASN A 181 9.70 -15.99 14.18
C ASN A 181 9.09 -16.98 15.19
N GLN A 182 8.04 -17.71 14.83
CA GLN A 182 7.41 -18.74 15.70
C GLN A 182 8.02 -20.14 15.51
N SER A 183 9.00 -20.23 14.66
CA SER A 183 9.71 -21.45 14.25
C SER A 183 11.09 -21.48 14.82
#